data_ba09f2f36dc253f5c2dd4cc46be639bc
#
_entry.id   ba09f2f36dc253f5c2dd4cc46be639bc
#
_cell.length_a   1.000
_cell.length_b   1.000
_cell.length_c   1.000
_cell.angle_alpha   90.00
_cell.angle_beta   90.00
_cell.angle_gamma   90.00
#
_symmetry.space_group_name_H-M   'P 1'
#
loop_
_entity.id
_entity.type
_entity.pdbx_description
1 polymer ?
#
loop_
_entity_poly.entity_id
_entity_poly.type
_entity_poly.pdbx_seq_one_letter_code
_entity_poly.pdbx_strand_id
1 'polypeptide(L)'
;MRTETNEQKLLEGLAQNDRKAIETIYRQHYNMVQSLILSNSGYPDDARDIFQEAMIVLYEKVKSGSFELNSQLKTYLYSVCRRLWLKRLNQIQRRMSPDVEQLEETVPVEEELEQHEQRNKDFLLMEQSMNSLGEPCKSLLEAYYLEKRSMVEIAGDFGYTNADNAKNQKYKCLMRLKKIFSQLNK
;
A
#
# COMPACT_ATOMS: atom_id res chain seq x y z
N MET A 1 -1.50 24.75 8.66
CA MET A 1 -0.34 25.66 8.75
C MET A 1 0.97 25.02 9.22
N ARG A 2 1.02 23.89 9.97
CA ARG A 2 2.29 23.24 10.40
C ARG A 2 2.93 22.32 9.35
N THR A 3 2.19 21.86 8.36
CA THR A 3 2.67 20.94 7.33
C THR A 3 3.52 21.62 6.26
N GLU A 4 3.13 22.80 5.80
CA GLU A 4 3.87 23.55 4.77
C GLU A 4 5.30 23.90 5.19
N THR A 5 5.50 24.35 6.43
CA THR A 5 6.82 24.75 6.92
C THR A 5 7.80 23.56 7.07
N ASN A 6 7.30 22.32 7.27
CA ASN A 6 8.14 21.15 7.42
C ASN A 6 8.53 20.56 6.04
N GLU A 7 7.61 20.52 5.09
CA GLU A 7 7.89 20.05 3.73
C GLU A 7 8.87 20.98 3.01
N GLN A 8 8.73 22.29 3.19
CA GLN A 8 9.66 23.25 2.59
C GLN A 8 11.09 23.07 3.13
N LYS A 9 11.27 22.83 4.42
CA LYS A 9 12.59 22.51 5.00
C LYS A 9 13.17 21.22 4.45
N LEU A 10 12.33 20.21 4.20
CA LEU A 10 12.79 18.96 3.58
C LEU A 10 13.24 19.18 2.13
N LEU A 11 12.54 20.03 1.38
CA LEU A 11 12.94 20.37 0.00
C LEU A 11 14.24 21.18 -0.03
N GLU A 12 14.40 22.15 0.85
CA GLU A 12 15.63 22.93 0.99
C GLU A 12 16.81 22.03 1.36
N GLY A 13 16.62 21.11 2.32
CA GLY A 13 17.62 20.12 2.69
C GLY A 13 17.96 19.18 1.53
N LEU A 14 16.96 18.75 0.76
CA LEU A 14 17.16 17.93 -0.44
C LEU A 14 18.04 18.68 -1.47
N ALA A 15 17.76 19.97 -1.73
CA ALA A 15 18.55 20.79 -2.64
C ALA A 15 20.04 20.91 -2.23
N GLN A 16 20.30 20.88 -0.92
CA GLN A 16 21.64 20.94 -0.32
C GLN A 16 22.30 19.57 -0.13
N ASN A 17 21.68 18.48 -0.61
CA ASN A 17 22.11 17.10 -0.38
C ASN A 17 22.20 16.73 1.12
N ASP A 18 21.35 17.33 1.97
CA ASP A 18 21.29 16.93 3.38
C ASP A 18 20.77 15.51 3.51
N ARG A 19 21.62 14.64 4.01
CA ARG A 19 21.34 13.22 4.22
C ARG A 19 20.11 13.00 5.12
N LYS A 20 19.93 13.82 6.15
CA LYS A 20 18.78 13.70 7.07
C LYS A 20 17.45 14.03 6.38
N ALA A 21 17.43 15.05 5.50
CA ALA A 21 16.27 15.40 4.72
C ALA A 21 15.91 14.26 3.75
N ILE A 22 16.91 13.71 3.03
CA ILE A 22 16.74 12.59 2.10
C ILE A 22 16.20 11.34 2.83
N GLU A 23 16.81 10.94 3.94
CA GLU A 23 16.36 9.80 4.75
C GLU A 23 14.95 10.00 5.30
N THR A 24 14.60 11.23 5.67
CA THR A 24 13.25 11.56 6.18
C THR A 24 12.20 11.43 5.09
N ILE A 25 12.46 11.98 3.89
CA ILE A 25 11.55 11.85 2.73
C ILE A 25 11.38 10.38 2.39
N TYR A 26 12.48 9.61 2.33
CA TYR A 26 12.45 8.19 2.03
C TYR A 26 11.57 7.42 3.05
N ARG A 27 11.84 7.58 4.33
CA ARG A 27 11.12 6.90 5.41
C ARG A 27 9.61 7.23 5.44
N GLN A 28 9.25 8.48 5.12
CA GLN A 28 7.85 8.92 5.16
C GLN A 28 7.04 8.47 3.94
N HIS A 29 7.67 8.33 2.77
CA HIS A 29 6.93 8.18 1.51
C HIS A 29 7.18 6.87 0.76
N TYR A 30 8.26 6.13 1.07
CA TYR A 30 8.61 4.91 0.34
C TYR A 30 7.53 3.82 0.42
N ASN A 31 6.97 3.57 1.61
CA ASN A 31 5.97 2.52 1.80
C ASN A 31 4.72 2.73 0.92
N MET A 32 4.30 3.97 0.75
CA MET A 32 3.18 4.34 -0.13
C MET A 32 3.49 3.96 -1.59
N VAL A 33 4.70 4.26 -2.07
CA VAL A 33 5.12 3.94 -3.43
C VAL A 33 5.32 2.43 -3.61
N GLN A 34 5.91 1.75 -2.63
CA GLN A 34 6.02 0.30 -2.66
C GLN A 34 4.65 -0.35 -2.81
N SER A 35 3.67 0.09 -2.04
CA SER A 35 2.30 -0.41 -2.11
C SER A 35 1.65 -0.12 -3.48
N LEU A 36 1.86 1.07 -4.06
CA LEU A 36 1.42 1.41 -5.41
C LEU A 36 1.98 0.42 -6.46
N ILE A 37 3.28 0.18 -6.43
CA ILE A 37 3.95 -0.66 -7.42
C ILE A 37 3.50 -2.13 -7.29
N LEU A 38 3.47 -2.66 -6.05
CA LEU A 38 3.02 -4.04 -5.80
C LEU A 38 1.56 -4.27 -6.20
N SER A 39 0.68 -3.30 -5.98
CA SER A 39 -0.74 -3.37 -6.39
C SER A 39 -0.92 -3.30 -7.91
N ASN A 40 0.08 -2.85 -8.65
CA ASN A 40 0.08 -2.70 -10.11
C ASN A 40 1.08 -3.65 -10.78
N SER A 41 1.17 -4.89 -10.30
CA SER A 41 1.94 -5.98 -10.90
C SER A 41 3.47 -5.78 -10.91
N GLY A 42 4.00 -4.91 -10.06
CA GLY A 42 5.44 -4.73 -9.89
C GLY A 42 6.00 -5.54 -8.73
N TYR A 43 7.32 -5.55 -8.61
CA TYR A 43 8.08 -6.22 -7.56
C TYR A 43 8.71 -5.17 -6.60
N PRO A 44 9.18 -5.60 -5.39
CA PRO A 44 9.82 -4.68 -4.43
C PRO A 44 11.04 -3.95 -5.00
N ASP A 45 11.78 -4.57 -5.91
CA ASP A 45 12.93 -3.94 -6.57
C ASP A 45 12.49 -2.84 -7.54
N ASP A 46 11.39 -3.07 -8.28
CA ASP A 46 10.79 -2.02 -9.12
C ASP A 46 10.36 -0.80 -8.30
N ALA A 47 9.77 -1.03 -7.12
CA ALA A 47 9.37 0.05 -6.23
C ALA A 47 10.56 0.88 -5.76
N ARG A 48 11.69 0.23 -5.47
CA ARG A 48 12.93 0.90 -5.09
C ARG A 48 13.48 1.77 -6.21
N ASP A 49 13.55 1.21 -7.41
CA ASP A 49 14.05 1.90 -8.59
C ASP A 49 13.18 3.12 -8.93
N ILE A 50 11.85 2.93 -9.00
CA ILE A 50 10.89 4.00 -9.30
C ILE A 50 10.95 5.11 -8.25
N PHE A 51 11.08 4.76 -6.96
CA PHE A 51 11.20 5.76 -5.91
C PHE A 51 12.51 6.55 -6.01
N GLN A 52 13.63 5.88 -6.30
CA GLN A 52 14.92 6.55 -6.53
C GLN A 52 14.86 7.49 -7.74
N GLU A 53 14.25 7.05 -8.86
CA GLU A 53 14.07 7.90 -10.04
C GLU A 53 13.19 9.12 -9.72
N ALA A 54 12.12 8.95 -8.96
CA ALA A 54 11.27 10.05 -8.50
C ALA A 54 12.02 11.04 -7.59
N MET A 55 12.89 10.54 -6.71
CA MET A 55 13.75 11.37 -5.86
C MET A 55 14.75 12.19 -6.67
N ILE A 56 15.31 11.63 -7.74
CA ILE A 56 16.19 12.35 -8.67
C ILE A 56 15.41 13.47 -9.37
N VAL A 57 14.23 13.16 -9.90
CA VAL A 57 13.34 14.16 -10.54
C VAL A 57 13.01 15.29 -9.56
N LEU A 58 12.66 14.97 -8.32
CA LEU A 58 12.38 15.97 -7.29
C LEU A 58 13.62 16.83 -7.00
N TYR A 59 14.79 16.20 -6.82
CA TYR A 59 16.05 16.88 -6.55
C TYR A 59 16.40 17.89 -7.67
N GLU A 60 16.34 17.46 -8.93
CA GLU A 60 16.64 18.33 -10.08
C GLU A 60 15.69 19.54 -10.14
N LYS A 61 14.41 19.31 -9.89
CA LYS A 61 13.41 20.39 -9.86
C LYS A 61 13.65 21.38 -8.72
N VAL A 62 13.91 20.91 -7.52
CA VAL A 62 14.15 21.78 -6.36
C VAL A 62 15.46 22.55 -6.57
N LYS A 63 16.49 21.92 -7.10
CA LYS A 63 17.80 22.53 -7.39
C LYS A 63 17.71 23.61 -8.49
N SER A 64 16.77 23.51 -9.42
CA SER A 64 16.56 24.54 -10.45
C SER A 64 16.11 25.91 -9.89
N GLY A 65 15.65 25.95 -8.64
CA GLY A 65 15.24 27.17 -7.95
C GLY A 65 13.88 27.76 -8.40
N SER A 66 13.23 27.16 -9.39
CA SER A 66 11.92 27.59 -9.91
C SER A 66 10.77 26.68 -9.52
N PHE A 67 11.05 25.67 -8.68
CA PHE A 67 10.05 24.69 -8.28
C PHE A 67 9.25 25.17 -7.08
N GLU A 68 7.95 25.34 -7.28
CA GLU A 68 6.97 25.55 -6.22
C GLU A 68 6.11 24.29 -6.05
N LEU A 69 6.02 23.81 -4.83
CA LEU A 69 5.18 22.66 -4.52
C LEU A 69 3.73 23.14 -4.32
N ASN A 70 2.86 22.91 -5.31
CA ASN A 70 1.46 23.31 -5.29
C ASN A 70 0.52 22.28 -4.64
N SER A 71 1.07 21.18 -4.12
CA SER A 71 0.36 20.09 -3.43
C SER A 71 1.20 19.60 -2.27
N GLN A 72 0.69 18.67 -1.48
CA GLN A 72 1.54 17.99 -0.48
C GLN A 72 2.67 17.22 -1.17
N LEU A 73 3.84 17.16 -0.54
CA LEU A 73 5.00 16.41 -1.05
C LEU A 73 4.66 14.93 -1.33
N LYS A 74 3.80 14.35 -0.50
CA LYS A 74 3.26 13.01 -0.66
C LYS A 74 2.52 12.84 -1.99
N THR A 75 1.58 13.74 -2.30
CA THR A 75 0.80 13.74 -3.55
C THR A 75 1.69 13.91 -4.75
N TYR A 76 2.66 14.82 -4.67
CA TYR A 76 3.64 15.04 -5.73
C TYR A 76 4.46 13.77 -6.02
N LEU A 77 5.07 13.17 -4.99
CA LEU A 77 5.87 11.94 -5.15
C LEU A 77 5.03 10.79 -5.69
N TYR A 78 3.80 10.62 -5.20
CA TYR A 78 2.89 9.60 -5.70
C TYR A 78 2.63 9.78 -7.21
N SER A 79 2.33 11.00 -7.64
CA SER A 79 2.05 11.31 -9.06
C SER A 79 3.25 11.06 -9.96
N VAL A 80 4.46 11.42 -9.51
CA VAL A 80 5.69 11.17 -10.25
C VAL A 80 5.96 9.67 -10.36
N CYS A 81 5.89 8.93 -9.24
CA CYS A 81 6.11 7.48 -9.23
C CYS A 81 5.07 6.74 -10.09
N ARG A 82 3.79 7.12 -10.02
CA ARG A 82 2.72 6.56 -10.85
C ARG A 82 3.01 6.74 -12.34
N ARG A 83 3.39 7.95 -12.75
CA ARG A 83 3.74 8.25 -14.15
C ARG A 83 4.95 7.45 -14.62
N LEU A 84 6.00 7.36 -13.81
CA LEU A 84 7.19 6.56 -14.12
C LEU A 84 6.83 5.08 -14.26
N TRP A 85 6.00 4.56 -13.37
CA TRP A 85 5.55 3.16 -13.41
C TRP A 85 4.71 2.86 -14.65
N LEU A 86 3.72 3.69 -14.97
CA LEU A 86 2.91 3.55 -16.18
C LEU A 86 3.77 3.58 -17.44
N LYS A 87 4.75 4.50 -17.51
CA LYS A 87 5.72 4.53 -18.61
C LYS A 87 6.50 3.22 -18.73
N ARG A 88 6.94 2.66 -17.60
CA ARG A 88 7.67 1.37 -17.54
C ARG A 88 6.79 0.22 -18.01
N LEU A 89 5.54 0.14 -17.53
CA LEU A 89 4.57 -0.87 -17.97
C LEU A 89 4.29 -0.78 -19.48
N ASN A 90 4.06 0.42 -20.00
CA ASN A 90 3.85 0.65 -21.43
C ASN A 90 5.08 0.21 -22.27
N GLN A 91 6.29 0.41 -21.79
CA GLN A 91 7.51 -0.07 -22.46
C GLN A 91 7.61 -1.59 -22.47
N ILE A 92 7.28 -2.26 -21.35
CA ILE A 92 7.26 -3.72 -21.25
C ILE A 92 6.19 -4.28 -22.19
N GLN A 93 4.99 -3.72 -22.18
CA GLN A 93 3.86 -4.16 -22.99
C GLN A 93 4.16 -4.02 -24.50
N ARG A 94 4.74 -2.91 -24.95
CA ARG A 94 5.15 -2.73 -26.34
C ARG A 94 6.20 -3.74 -26.81
N ARG A 95 7.08 -4.21 -25.91
CA ARG A 95 8.05 -5.25 -26.23
C ARG A 95 7.39 -6.61 -26.40
N MET A 96 6.30 -6.88 -25.65
CA MET A 96 5.60 -8.17 -25.69
C MET A 96 4.50 -8.21 -26.75
N SER A 97 3.82 -7.08 -27.01
CA SER A 97 2.69 -6.98 -27.95
C SER A 97 2.63 -5.55 -28.50
N PRO A 98 3.20 -5.31 -29.70
CA PRO A 98 3.30 -3.98 -30.29
C PRO A 98 1.96 -3.27 -30.59
N ASP A 99 0.88 -4.05 -30.79
CA ASP A 99 -0.44 -3.57 -31.21
C ASP A 99 -1.42 -3.29 -30.06
N VAL A 100 -0.95 -3.34 -28.81
CA VAL A 100 -1.83 -3.10 -27.64
C VAL A 100 -1.93 -1.62 -27.32
N GLU A 101 -3.16 -1.18 -27.01
CA GLU A 101 -3.49 0.18 -26.60
C GLU A 101 -2.71 0.60 -25.34
N GLN A 102 -2.28 1.85 -25.27
CA GLN A 102 -1.48 2.34 -24.14
C GLN A 102 -2.32 2.41 -22.88
N LEU A 103 -1.71 2.11 -21.75
CA LEU A 103 -2.31 2.37 -20.44
C LEU A 103 -2.40 3.89 -20.23
N GLU A 104 -3.61 4.41 -20.23
CA GLU A 104 -3.87 5.84 -20.02
C GLU A 104 -4.10 6.16 -18.53
N GLU A 105 -3.82 7.39 -18.17
CA GLU A 105 -4.03 7.94 -16.84
C GLU A 105 -5.50 8.38 -16.71
N THR A 106 -6.38 7.48 -16.25
CA THR A 106 -7.84 7.69 -16.27
C THR A 106 -8.43 8.22 -14.97
N VAL A 107 -7.70 8.15 -13.85
CA VAL A 107 -8.20 8.56 -12.52
C VAL A 107 -7.36 9.71 -11.98
N PRO A 108 -7.98 10.74 -11.36
CA PRO A 108 -7.24 11.79 -10.65
C PRO A 108 -6.31 11.21 -9.59
N VAL A 109 -5.09 11.74 -9.50
CA VAL A 109 -4.05 11.23 -8.58
C VAL A 109 -4.48 11.32 -7.13
N GLU A 110 -5.17 12.39 -6.76
CA GLU A 110 -5.66 12.62 -5.41
C GLU A 110 -6.67 11.54 -5.00
N GLU A 111 -7.62 11.22 -5.87
CA GLU A 111 -8.64 10.20 -5.62
C GLU A 111 -8.02 8.80 -5.52
N GLU A 112 -7.09 8.47 -6.40
CA GLU A 112 -6.36 7.20 -6.36
C GLU A 112 -5.52 7.08 -5.09
N LEU A 113 -4.85 8.16 -4.69
CA LEU A 113 -4.07 8.20 -3.46
C LEU A 113 -4.95 8.00 -2.22
N GLU A 114 -6.10 8.68 -2.13
CA GLU A 114 -7.05 8.50 -1.04
C GLU A 114 -7.58 7.08 -0.95
N GLN A 115 -7.97 6.48 -2.08
CA GLN A 115 -8.42 5.09 -2.14
C GLN A 115 -7.31 4.11 -1.71
N HIS A 116 -6.07 4.41 -2.08
CA HIS A 116 -4.92 3.60 -1.70
C HIS A 116 -4.64 3.69 -0.20
N GLU A 117 -4.69 4.88 0.36
CA GLU A 117 -4.53 5.09 1.80
C GLU A 117 -5.63 4.44 2.62
N GLN A 118 -6.88 4.54 2.15
CA GLN A 118 -7.99 3.88 2.81
C GLN A 118 -7.81 2.36 2.82
N ARG A 119 -7.43 1.77 1.69
CA ARG A 119 -7.11 0.32 1.63
C ARG A 119 -5.99 -0.09 2.58
N ASN A 120 -4.93 0.72 2.69
CA ASN A 120 -3.83 0.46 3.64
C ASN A 120 -4.30 0.56 5.09
N LYS A 121 -5.13 1.56 5.43
CA LYS A 121 -5.73 1.68 6.77
C LYS A 121 -6.60 0.47 7.10
N ASP A 122 -7.46 0.06 6.17
CA ASP A 122 -8.35 -1.09 6.35
C ASP A 122 -7.56 -2.39 6.52
N PHE A 123 -6.45 -2.54 5.79
CA PHE A 123 -5.54 -3.69 5.93
C PHE A 123 -4.89 -3.74 7.32
N LEU A 124 -4.30 -2.63 7.77
CA LEU A 124 -3.70 -2.54 9.11
C LEU A 124 -4.73 -2.77 10.22
N LEU A 125 -5.93 -2.24 10.05
CA LEU A 125 -7.03 -2.43 10.98
C LEU A 125 -7.48 -3.90 11.02
N MET A 126 -7.53 -4.57 9.86
CA MET A 126 -7.83 -6.00 9.78
C MET A 126 -6.76 -6.84 10.47
N GLU A 127 -5.48 -6.54 10.25
CA GLU A 127 -4.36 -7.22 10.91
C GLU A 127 -4.43 -7.06 12.45
N GLN A 128 -4.67 -5.85 12.94
CA GLN A 128 -4.86 -5.59 14.37
C GLN A 128 -6.08 -6.35 14.92
N SER A 129 -7.17 -6.38 14.15
CA SER A 129 -8.39 -7.08 14.54
C SER A 129 -8.18 -8.60 14.62
N MET A 130 -7.45 -9.18 13.68
CA MET A 130 -7.07 -10.59 13.68
C MET A 130 -6.17 -10.93 14.86
N ASN A 131 -5.19 -10.08 15.16
CA ASN A 131 -4.31 -10.27 16.33
C ASN A 131 -5.07 -10.16 17.66
N SER A 132 -6.09 -9.30 17.73
CA SER A 132 -6.94 -9.14 18.92
C SER A 132 -8.01 -10.23 19.06
N LEU A 133 -8.26 -11.01 18.01
CA LEU A 133 -9.30 -12.05 18.02
C LEU A 133 -8.98 -13.20 18.96
N GLY A 134 -7.69 -13.55 19.06
CA GLY A 134 -7.19 -14.67 19.90
C GLY A 134 -7.49 -16.04 19.33
N GLU A 135 -6.83 -17.05 19.92
CA GLU A 135 -7.03 -18.44 19.54
C GLU A 135 -8.31 -19.04 20.17
N PRO A 136 -8.92 -20.05 19.57
CA PRO A 136 -8.58 -20.66 18.27
C PRO A 136 -9.18 -19.94 17.06
N CYS A 137 -9.83 -18.79 17.25
CA CYS A 137 -10.55 -18.10 16.20
C CYS A 137 -9.62 -17.57 15.10
N LYS A 138 -8.45 -17.06 15.46
CA LYS A 138 -7.45 -16.56 14.52
C LYS A 138 -7.01 -17.67 13.56
N SER A 139 -6.48 -18.75 14.09
CA SER A 139 -6.01 -19.91 13.31
C SER A 139 -7.12 -20.53 12.47
N LEU A 140 -8.35 -20.61 13.00
CA LEU A 140 -9.50 -21.14 12.26
C LEU A 140 -9.84 -20.29 11.03
N LEU A 141 -9.84 -18.95 11.17
CA LEU A 141 -10.12 -18.05 10.04
C LEU A 141 -8.96 -18.03 9.03
N GLU A 142 -7.71 -18.07 9.48
CA GLU A 142 -6.53 -18.18 8.63
C GLU A 142 -6.56 -19.47 7.79
N ALA A 143 -6.78 -20.63 8.44
CA ALA A 143 -6.89 -21.91 7.74
C ALA A 143 -7.96 -21.90 6.65
N TYR A 144 -9.12 -21.30 6.92
CA TYR A 144 -10.19 -21.25 5.93
C TYR A 144 -9.97 -20.22 4.81
N TYR A 145 -9.64 -18.96 5.17
CA TYR A 145 -9.60 -17.86 4.21
C TYR A 145 -8.26 -17.72 3.48
N LEU A 146 -7.14 -17.97 4.16
CA LEU A 146 -5.80 -17.82 3.60
C LEU A 146 -5.28 -19.15 3.03
N GLU A 147 -5.36 -20.23 3.80
CA GLU A 147 -4.87 -21.55 3.39
C GLU A 147 -5.87 -22.32 2.50
N LYS A 148 -7.12 -21.80 2.36
CA LYS A 148 -8.19 -22.41 1.54
C LYS A 148 -8.56 -23.84 1.93
N ARG A 149 -8.40 -24.20 3.21
CA ARG A 149 -8.71 -25.53 3.73
C ARG A 149 -10.22 -25.76 3.78
N SER A 150 -10.61 -26.99 3.55
CA SER A 150 -12.01 -27.42 3.65
C SER A 150 -12.48 -27.49 5.10
N MET A 151 -13.80 -27.40 5.32
CA MET A 151 -14.36 -27.56 6.68
C MET A 151 -14.15 -28.95 7.26
N VAL A 152 -13.95 -29.98 6.43
CA VAL A 152 -13.66 -31.35 6.87
C VAL A 152 -12.25 -31.45 7.45
N GLU A 153 -11.26 -30.91 6.74
CA GLU A 153 -9.86 -30.84 7.21
C GLU A 153 -9.76 -30.01 8.50
N ILE A 154 -10.40 -28.83 8.51
CA ILE A 154 -10.43 -27.97 9.69
C ILE A 154 -11.08 -28.67 10.88
N ALA A 155 -12.17 -29.43 10.65
CA ALA A 155 -12.80 -30.19 11.74
C ALA A 155 -11.84 -31.21 12.36
N GLY A 156 -11.07 -31.92 11.52
CA GLY A 156 -10.08 -32.88 11.98
C GLY A 156 -8.95 -32.23 12.79
N ASP A 157 -8.37 -31.17 12.23
CA ASP A 157 -7.17 -30.54 12.83
C ASP A 157 -7.46 -29.73 14.09
N PHE A 158 -8.63 -29.12 14.16
CA PHE A 158 -9.04 -28.32 15.33
C PHE A 158 -9.87 -29.12 16.35
N GLY A 159 -10.06 -30.42 16.11
CA GLY A 159 -10.77 -31.31 17.07
C GLY A 159 -12.29 -31.07 17.14
N TYR A 160 -12.90 -30.55 16.08
CA TYR A 160 -14.37 -30.43 16.01
C TYR A 160 -15.01 -31.77 15.65
N THR A 161 -16.19 -32.04 16.21
CA THR A 161 -16.91 -33.29 16.04
C THR A 161 -17.25 -33.60 14.57
N ASN A 162 -17.51 -32.57 13.78
CA ASN A 162 -17.81 -32.66 12.34
C ASN A 162 -17.64 -31.31 11.64
N ALA A 163 -17.75 -31.31 10.31
CA ALA A 163 -17.63 -30.13 9.46
C ALA A 163 -18.68 -29.05 9.77
N ASP A 164 -19.90 -29.42 10.19
CA ASP A 164 -20.94 -28.45 10.52
C ASP A 164 -20.62 -27.71 11.82
N ASN A 165 -20.06 -28.39 12.80
CA ASN A 165 -19.58 -27.73 14.02
C ASN A 165 -18.42 -26.79 13.73
N ALA A 166 -17.46 -27.16 12.87
CA ALA A 166 -16.37 -26.27 12.42
C ALA A 166 -16.95 -25.04 11.71
N LYS A 167 -17.96 -25.23 10.83
CA LYS A 167 -18.63 -24.13 10.11
C LYS A 167 -19.34 -23.17 11.08
N ASN A 168 -20.05 -23.69 12.06
CA ASN A 168 -20.71 -22.89 13.08
C ASN A 168 -19.70 -22.10 13.92
N GLN A 169 -18.58 -22.71 14.29
CA GLN A 169 -17.52 -22.04 15.02
C GLN A 169 -16.85 -20.96 14.16
N LYS A 170 -16.55 -21.24 12.90
CA LYS A 170 -16.06 -20.24 11.94
C LYS A 170 -16.98 -19.01 11.90
N TYR A 171 -18.29 -19.24 11.80
CA TYR A 171 -19.26 -18.14 11.79
C TYR A 171 -19.20 -17.29 13.07
N LYS A 172 -19.14 -17.93 14.24
CA LYS A 172 -19.00 -17.22 15.53
C LYS A 172 -17.71 -16.39 15.58
N CYS A 173 -16.59 -16.97 15.11
CA CYS A 173 -15.30 -16.29 15.04
C CYS A 173 -15.35 -15.09 14.08
N LEU A 174 -16.00 -15.24 12.93
CA LEU A 174 -16.18 -14.15 11.95
C LEU A 174 -17.03 -13.00 12.54
N MET A 175 -18.10 -13.32 13.26
CA MET A 175 -18.92 -12.30 13.93
C MET A 175 -18.14 -11.56 15.02
N ARG A 176 -17.29 -12.28 15.77
CA ARG A 176 -16.39 -11.68 16.76
C ARG A 176 -15.37 -10.77 16.11
N LEU A 177 -14.75 -11.20 15.00
CA LEU A 177 -13.82 -10.38 14.21
C LEU A 177 -14.49 -9.09 13.72
N LYS A 178 -15.69 -9.18 13.15
CA LYS A 178 -16.47 -8.00 12.71
C LYS A 178 -16.72 -7.01 13.86
N LYS A 179 -17.03 -7.51 15.03
CA LYS A 179 -17.23 -6.65 16.21
C LYS A 179 -15.94 -5.93 16.62
N ILE A 180 -14.80 -6.64 16.67
CA ILE A 180 -13.49 -6.06 16.98
C ILE A 180 -13.13 -4.99 15.95
N PHE A 181 -13.23 -5.32 14.66
CA PHE A 181 -12.96 -4.40 13.55
C PHE A 181 -13.79 -3.12 13.68
N SER A 182 -15.10 -3.24 13.93
CA SER A 182 -15.97 -2.08 14.11
C SER A 182 -15.67 -1.25 15.36
N GLN A 183 -15.07 -1.83 16.39
CA GLN A 183 -14.65 -1.13 17.60
C GLN A 183 -13.35 -0.35 17.39
N LEU A 184 -12.41 -0.91 16.60
CA LEU A 184 -11.14 -0.29 16.28
C LEU A 184 -11.26 0.78 15.19
N ASN A 185 -12.32 0.73 14.37
CA ASN A 185 -12.60 1.69 13.30
C ASN A 185 -13.39 2.93 13.76
N LYS A 186 -13.56 3.12 15.06
CA LYS A 186 -14.20 4.32 15.64
C LYS A 186 -13.16 5.34 16.06
#